data_d361429ecb75289c5d56bf62982868fc
#
_entry.id   d361429ecb75289c5d56bf62982868fc
#
_cell.length_a   1.000
_cell.length_b   1.000
_cell.length_c   1.000
_cell.angle_alpha   90.00
_cell.angle_beta   90.00
_cell.angle_gamma   90.00
#
_symmetry.space_group_name_H-M   'P 1'
#
loop_
_entity.id
_entity.type
_entity.pdbx_description
1 polymer ?
#
loop_
_entity_poly.entity_id
_entity_poly.type
_entity_poly.pdbx_seq_one_letter_code
_entity_poly.pdbx_strand_id
1 'polypeptide(L)' 'MPVRVTLDDLIVRKGLKARDLAREVGLSETQLSLFRSGKVKGIRFRTLARLCAALECRPKDLLDYDFDPADLLEAEED' A
#
# COMPACT_ATOMS: atom_id res chain seq x y z
N MET A 1 5.90 -8.65 -9.00
CA MET A 1 6.70 -8.37 -7.81
C MET A 1 6.14 -9.09 -6.61
N PRO A 2 6.98 -9.79 -5.86
CA PRO A 2 6.49 -10.53 -4.70
C PRO A 2 6.13 -9.65 -3.50
N VAL A 3 6.59 -8.40 -3.47
CA VAL A 3 6.11 -7.47 -2.46
C VAL A 3 4.74 -6.97 -2.89
N ARG A 4 3.76 -7.06 -2.01
CA ARG A 4 2.40 -6.64 -2.31
C ARG A 4 1.84 -5.74 -1.23
N VAL A 5 0.90 -4.90 -1.64
CA VAL A 5 0.21 -4.00 -0.72
C VAL A 5 -1.07 -4.68 -0.25
N THR A 6 -1.24 -4.78 1.06
CA THR A 6 -2.40 -5.44 1.66
C THR A 6 -3.41 -4.43 2.21
N LEU A 7 -3.37 -3.22 1.68
CA LEU A 7 -4.23 -2.12 2.11
C LEU A 7 -5.71 -2.44 1.99
N ASP A 8 -6.09 -3.12 0.91
CA ASP A 8 -7.50 -3.39 0.63
C ASP A 8 -8.14 -4.22 1.74
N ASP A 9 -7.42 -5.21 2.25
CA ASP A 9 -7.93 -6.04 3.35
C ASP A 9 -8.23 -5.21 4.58
N LEU A 10 -7.39 -4.22 4.87
CA LEU A 10 -7.58 -3.36 6.03
C LEU A 10 -8.77 -2.43 5.84
N ILE A 11 -8.93 -1.88 4.64
CA ILE A 11 -10.07 -1.02 4.32
C ILE A 11 -11.38 -1.79 4.53
N VAL A 12 -11.44 -3.01 4.02
CA VAL A 12 -12.63 -3.85 4.13
C VAL A 12 -12.90 -4.20 5.61
N ARG A 13 -11.86 -4.63 6.33
CA ARG A 13 -12.01 -5.02 7.73
C ARG A 13 -12.49 -3.88 8.61
N LYS A 14 -12.01 -2.66 8.35
CA LYS A 14 -12.37 -1.50 9.15
C LYS A 14 -13.65 -0.81 8.67
N GLY A 15 -14.23 -1.29 7.58
CA GLY A 15 -15.45 -0.72 7.03
C GLY A 15 -15.29 0.71 6.56
N LEU A 16 -14.11 1.06 6.06
CA LEU A 16 -13.81 2.42 5.62
C LEU A 16 -14.24 2.64 4.18
N LYS A 17 -14.50 3.91 3.85
CA LYS A 17 -14.76 4.31 2.48
C LYS A 17 -13.45 4.78 1.86
N ALA A 18 -13.11 4.23 0.70
CA ALA A 18 -11.87 4.58 0.01
C ALA A 18 -11.78 6.08 -0.26
N ARG A 19 -12.89 6.70 -0.64
CA ARG A 19 -12.94 8.14 -0.92
C ARG A 19 -12.53 8.97 0.30
N ASP A 20 -13.04 8.60 1.46
CA ASP A 20 -12.74 9.33 2.69
C ASP A 20 -11.27 9.13 3.09
N LEU A 21 -10.78 7.92 2.94
CA LEU A 21 -9.38 7.63 3.23
C LEU A 21 -8.44 8.40 2.30
N ALA A 22 -8.76 8.44 1.01
CA ALA A 22 -7.95 9.19 0.04
C ALA A 22 -7.88 10.67 0.42
N ARG A 23 -9.00 11.25 0.81
CA ARG A 23 -9.04 12.64 1.23
C ARG A 23 -8.18 12.88 2.47
N GLU A 24 -8.28 12.00 3.44
CA GLU A 24 -7.54 12.13 4.69
C GLU A 24 -6.04 12.00 4.48
N VAL A 25 -5.62 11.12 3.60
CA VAL A 25 -4.21 10.87 3.31
C VAL A 25 -3.64 11.89 2.32
N GLY A 26 -4.50 12.57 1.57
CA GLY A 26 -4.06 13.53 0.57
C GLY A 26 -3.74 12.88 -0.76
N LEU A 27 -4.36 11.76 -1.06
CA LEU A 27 -4.21 11.07 -2.34
C LEU A 27 -5.48 11.26 -3.18
N SER A 28 -5.32 11.16 -4.50
CA SER A 28 -6.48 11.07 -5.37
C SER A 28 -7.10 9.68 -5.24
N GLU A 29 -8.37 9.55 -5.63
CA GLU A 29 -9.01 8.24 -5.62
C GLU A 29 -8.31 7.28 -6.58
N THR A 30 -7.80 7.80 -7.70
CA THR A 30 -7.03 7.00 -8.65
C THR A 30 -5.75 6.46 -8.03
N GLN A 31 -5.02 7.31 -7.30
CA GLN A 31 -3.80 6.88 -6.63
C GLN A 31 -4.08 5.83 -5.57
N LEU A 32 -5.13 6.03 -4.78
CA LEU A 32 -5.50 5.06 -3.76
C LEU A 32 -5.92 3.74 -4.40
N SER A 33 -6.63 3.80 -5.51
CA SER A 33 -7.04 2.60 -6.25
C SER A 33 -5.82 1.79 -6.72
N LEU A 34 -4.75 2.47 -7.14
CA LEU A 34 -3.52 1.79 -7.54
C LEU A 34 -2.89 1.05 -6.35
N PHE A 35 -2.90 1.66 -5.17
CA PHE A 35 -2.40 0.98 -3.97
C PHE A 35 -3.26 -0.22 -3.61
N ARG A 36 -4.58 -0.09 -3.69
CA ARG A 36 -5.50 -1.17 -3.36
C ARG A 36 -5.35 -2.36 -4.31
N SER A 37 -5.09 -2.10 -5.56
CA SER A 37 -4.96 -3.16 -6.58
C SER A 37 -3.57 -3.80 -6.58
N GLY A 38 -2.62 -3.23 -5.84
CA GLY A 38 -1.26 -3.72 -5.81
C GLY A 38 -0.45 -3.39 -7.06
N LYS A 39 -0.93 -2.47 -7.88
CA LYS A 39 -0.26 -2.11 -9.13
C LYS A 39 0.80 -1.02 -8.98
N VAL A 40 0.99 -0.50 -7.77
CA VAL A 40 2.04 0.49 -7.55
C VAL A 40 3.41 -0.18 -7.55
N LYS A 41 4.39 0.52 -8.06
CA LYS A 41 5.76 0.01 -8.11
C LYS A 41 6.61 0.49 -6.94
N GLY A 42 6.10 1.42 -6.17
CA GLY A 42 6.81 1.93 -5.00
C GLY A 42 5.89 2.81 -4.18
N ILE A 43 6.33 3.12 -2.97
CA ILE A 43 5.59 3.98 -2.07
C ILE A 43 6.59 4.84 -1.30
N ARG A 44 6.31 6.13 -1.20
CA ARG A 44 7.14 7.02 -0.42
C ARG A 44 6.85 6.81 1.06
N PHE A 45 7.89 6.90 1.87
CA PHE A 45 7.72 6.75 3.31
C PHE A 45 6.73 7.74 3.90
N ARG A 46 6.68 8.97 3.35
CA ARG A 46 5.70 9.95 3.80
C ARG A 46 4.27 9.47 3.56
N THR A 47 4.00 8.93 2.38
CA THR A 47 2.68 8.40 2.05
C THR A 47 2.35 7.20 2.93
N LEU A 48 3.32 6.32 3.12
CA LEU A 48 3.16 5.16 3.99
C LEU A 48 2.83 5.59 5.42
N ALA A 49 3.53 6.59 5.93
CA ALA A 49 3.26 7.11 7.27
C ALA A 49 1.86 7.69 7.39
N ARG A 50 1.40 8.40 6.37
CA ARG A 50 0.04 8.95 6.36
C ARG A 50 -1.03 7.86 6.35
N LEU A 51 -0.80 6.83 5.57
CA LEU A 51 -1.71 5.68 5.54
C LEU A 51 -1.76 4.99 6.90
N CYS A 52 -0.61 4.80 7.51
CA CYS A 52 -0.55 4.18 8.84
C CYS A 52 -1.27 5.03 9.88
N ALA A 53 -1.10 6.35 9.84
CA ALA A 53 -1.75 7.23 10.78
C ALA A 53 -3.27 7.23 10.59
N ALA A 54 -3.73 7.28 9.35
CA ALA A 54 -5.16 7.28 9.04
C ALA A 54 -5.83 5.97 9.41
N LEU A 55 -5.12 4.86 9.25
CA LEU A 55 -5.66 3.52 9.50
C LEU A 55 -5.33 3.02 10.90
N GLU A 56 -4.54 3.78 11.66
CA GLU A 56 -4.08 3.38 12.99
C GLU A 56 -3.43 2.00 12.95
N CYS A 57 -2.49 1.85 12.04
CA CYS A 57 -1.80 0.58 11.83
C CYS A 57 -0.31 0.81 11.63
N ARG A 58 0.43 -0.27 11.42
CA ARG A 58 1.86 -0.23 11.17
C ARG A 58 2.15 -0.60 9.73
N PRO A 59 3.34 -0.24 9.20
CA PRO A 59 3.71 -0.63 7.84
C PRO A 59 3.58 -2.11 7.57
N LYS A 60 3.85 -2.95 8.56
CA LYS A 60 3.72 -4.41 8.41
C LYS A 60 2.30 -4.85 8.11
N ASP A 61 1.32 -4.02 8.45
CA ASP A 61 -0.09 -4.32 8.20
C ASP A 61 -0.51 -3.95 6.78
N LEU A 62 0.33 -3.18 6.08
CA LEU A 62 0.04 -2.68 4.74
C LEU A 62 0.87 -3.35 3.65
N LEU A 63 1.94 -4.03 4.02
CA LEU A 63 2.88 -4.62 3.06
C LEU A 63 3.16 -6.06 3.43
N ASP A 64 3.32 -6.89 2.42
CA ASP A 64 3.67 -8.29 2.59
C ASP A 64 4.64 -8.70 1.49
N TYR A 65 5.34 -9.79 1.71
CA TYR A 65 6.33 -10.28 0.78
C TYR A 65 6.24 -11.80 0.66
N ASP A 66 6.12 -12.27 -0.57
CA ASP A 66 6.19 -13.69 -0.86
C ASP A 66 7.65 -14.03 -1.14
N PHE A 67 8.27 -14.77 -0.26
CA PHE A 67 9.70 -15.05 -0.35
C PHE A 67 10.06 -15.72 -1.67
N ASP A 68 11.02 -15.15 -2.38
CA ASP A 68 11.54 -15.69 -3.61
C ASP A 68 12.99 -15.27 -3.76
N PRO A 69 13.96 -16.19 -3.61
CA PRO A 69 15.37 -15.83 -3.71
C PRO A 69 15.77 -15.31 -5.09
N ALA A 70 14.97 -15.57 -6.12
CA ALA A 70 15.24 -15.02 -7.44
C ALA A 70 15.15 -13.50 -7.47
N ASP A 71 14.50 -12.88 -6.48
CA ASP A 71 14.43 -11.42 -6.41
C ASP A 71 15.79 -10.77 -6.27
N LEU A 72 16.77 -11.50 -5.74
CA LEU A 72 18.14 -11.00 -5.66
C LEU A 72 18.81 -10.91 -7.01
N LEU A 73 18.28 -11.62 -8.00
CA LEU A 73 18.84 -11.70 -9.33
C LEU A 73 18.21 -10.73 -10.31
N GLU A 74 17.10 -10.10 -9.92
CA GLU A 74 16.41 -9.16 -10.80
C GLU A 74 17.17 -7.85 -10.88
N ALA A 75 17.24 -7.29 -12.10
CA ALA A 75 17.81 -5.98 -12.30
C ALA A 75 16.88 -4.91 -11.72
N GLU A 76 17.46 -3.89 -11.13
CA GLU A 76 16.66 -2.75 -10.68
C GLU A 76 16.18 -1.96 -11.89
N GLU A 77 14.89 -1.62 -11.87
CA GLU A 77 14.26 -0.91 -12.97
C GLU A 77 13.79 0.47 -12.58
N ASP A 78 14.08 0.90 -11.42
CA ASP A 78 13.61 2.21 -10.91
C ASP A 78 14.50 3.35 -11.33
#